data_70d95c310bbc1cdbe0fcaad02f91f899
#
_entry.id   70d95c310bbc1cdbe0fcaad02f91f899
#
_cell.length_a   1.000
_cell.length_b   1.000
_cell.length_c   1.000
_cell.angle_alpha   90.00
_cell.angle_beta   90.00
_cell.angle_gamma   90.00
#
_symmetry.space_group_name_H-M   'P 1'
#
loop_
_entity.id
_entity.type
_entity.pdbx_description
1 polymer ?
#
loop_
_entity_poly.entity_id
_entity_poly.type
_entity_poly.pdbx_seq_one_letter_code
_entity_poly.pdbx_strand_id
1 'polypeptide(L)'
;GAGARGCRAAGLIRMGQVLGALAASLLLSVAVRAETVSVAVAANFAQAAEALAPLFKAETGHDVTYSFGATGQLYAQIMQGAPFEVFLAADDVRPAQAVTEGFGVDGRVFTYAIGALALYSTSIDVADGKAVLEAGTFEKIAIADPATAPYGQAAIETIAALGLTDAIAPKLVTGENITQTLQFVESGNAELGFVAASQVAGKTGVWIVPSGLFDPIRQDAVLLKTGEANPAATAYVDFLKTDAAIGVIEAAGYVVE
;
A
#
# COMPACT_ATOMS: atom_id res chain seq x y z
N GLY A 1 92.21 -7.42 60.67
CA GLY A 1 92.47 -6.13 60.20
C GLY A 1 91.37 -5.63 59.28
N ALA A 2 90.73 -4.59 59.74
CA ALA A 2 90.44 -3.32 59.10
C ALA A 2 89.93 -3.42 57.65
N GLY A 3 88.95 -2.79 57.28
CA GLY A 3 88.30 -1.56 57.57
C GLY A 3 87.35 -1.26 56.46
N ALA A 4 86.31 -0.75 56.89
CA ALA A 4 85.77 0.57 56.67
C ALA A 4 85.13 0.92 55.32
N ARG A 5 83.92 1.29 55.45
CA ARG A 5 83.21 2.49 54.94
C ARG A 5 82.82 2.57 53.51
N GLY A 6 81.56 2.84 53.43
CA GLY A 6 81.09 3.78 52.42
C GLY A 6 79.55 3.69 52.20
N CYS A 7 78.89 4.57 52.94
CA CYS A 7 77.54 5.07 52.66
C CYS A 7 77.28 5.43 51.20
N ARG A 8 76.17 5.20 50.70
CA ARG A 8 75.21 6.28 50.34
C ARG A 8 73.91 5.75 49.86
N ALA A 9 72.90 6.27 50.49
CA ALA A 9 71.51 6.22 50.13
C ALA A 9 71.29 6.86 48.75
N ALA A 10 70.27 6.41 48.10
CA ALA A 10 69.23 7.21 47.51
C ALA A 10 68.54 6.48 46.36
N GLY A 11 67.31 6.55 46.40
CA GLY A 11 66.47 6.55 45.20
C GLY A 11 65.46 5.44 45.09
N LEU A 12 64.50 5.36 46.02
CA LEU A 12 63.24 4.74 45.70
C LEU A 12 62.49 5.54 44.64
N ILE A 13 62.55 5.11 43.43
CA ILE A 13 61.60 5.57 42.43
C ILE A 13 60.48 4.51 42.39
N ARG A 14 59.38 4.85 43.03
CA ARG A 14 58.10 4.14 42.86
C ARG A 14 57.62 4.43 41.46
N MET A 15 57.79 3.49 40.55
CA MET A 15 57.12 3.49 39.26
C MET A 15 55.71 3.02 39.50
N GLY A 16 54.78 3.98 39.60
CA GLY A 16 53.37 3.72 39.68
C GLY A 16 52.89 3.05 38.40
N GLN A 17 52.40 1.88 38.50
CA GLN A 17 51.66 1.19 37.44
C GLN A 17 50.32 1.93 37.24
N VAL A 18 50.24 2.73 36.19
CA VAL A 18 48.97 3.25 35.69
C VAL A 18 48.34 2.10 34.93
N LEU A 19 47.48 1.37 35.62
CA LEU A 19 46.50 0.48 34.96
C LEU A 19 45.50 1.37 34.23
N GLY A 20 45.75 1.62 32.94
CA GLY A 20 44.74 2.14 32.02
C GLY A 20 43.67 1.11 31.78
N ALA A 21 42.56 1.23 32.47
CA ALA A 21 41.34 0.48 32.14
C ALA A 21 40.86 0.99 30.77
N LEU A 22 41.18 0.25 29.69
CA LEU A 22 40.52 0.37 28.41
C LEU A 22 39.12 -0.22 28.59
N ALA A 23 38.13 0.64 28.87
CA ALA A 23 36.74 0.31 28.75
C ALA A 23 36.44 0.12 27.27
N ALA A 24 36.56 -1.10 26.76
CA ALA A 24 36.06 -1.49 25.47
C ALA A 24 34.53 -1.43 25.56
N SER A 25 33.96 -0.31 25.17
CA SER A 25 32.50 -0.22 24.93
C SER A 25 32.18 -1.12 23.74
N LEU A 26 31.78 -2.36 24.03
CA LEU A 26 31.12 -3.22 23.05
C LEU A 26 29.79 -2.55 22.72
N LEU A 27 29.78 -1.80 21.64
CA LEU A 27 28.55 -1.46 20.93
C LEU A 27 28.00 -2.78 20.36
N LEU A 28 27.14 -3.43 21.11
CA LEU A 28 26.29 -4.48 20.56
C LEU A 28 25.40 -3.82 19.52
N SER A 29 25.86 -3.82 18.29
CA SER A 29 24.98 -3.60 17.14
C SER A 29 24.00 -4.75 17.17
N VAL A 30 22.81 -4.48 17.70
CA VAL A 30 21.68 -5.40 17.50
C VAL A 30 21.43 -5.39 16.00
N ALA A 31 21.98 -6.37 15.32
CA ALA A 31 21.66 -6.59 13.90
C ALA A 31 20.15 -6.85 13.84
N VAL A 32 19.41 -5.87 13.38
CA VAL A 32 17.98 -6.07 13.07
C VAL A 32 17.95 -7.18 12.03
N ARG A 33 17.40 -8.32 12.43
CA ARG A 33 17.24 -9.44 11.52
C ARG A 33 16.26 -9.02 10.43
N ALA A 34 16.65 -9.22 9.18
CA ALA A 34 15.76 -9.00 8.06
C ALA A 34 14.58 -10.00 8.15
N GLU A 35 13.39 -9.48 8.19
CA GLU A 35 12.15 -10.26 8.19
C GLU A 35 11.34 -9.89 6.94
N THR A 36 10.40 -10.74 6.59
CA THR A 36 9.48 -10.49 5.47
C THR A 36 8.08 -10.25 6.00
N VAL A 37 7.41 -9.22 5.49
CA VAL A 37 5.99 -8.96 5.76
C VAL A 37 5.13 -9.42 4.58
N SER A 38 4.02 -10.08 4.88
CA SER A 38 3.01 -10.48 3.90
C SER A 38 1.86 -9.46 3.89
N VAL A 39 1.65 -8.80 2.76
CA VAL A 39 0.66 -7.72 2.62
C VAL A 39 -0.39 -8.10 1.59
N ALA A 40 -1.66 -8.06 2.02
CA ALA A 40 -2.81 -8.14 1.12
C ALA A 40 -3.14 -6.74 0.58
N VAL A 41 -3.17 -6.56 -0.72
CA VAL A 41 -3.26 -5.25 -1.36
C VAL A 41 -4.38 -5.22 -2.38
N ALA A 42 -5.25 -4.24 -2.28
CA ALA A 42 -6.26 -3.99 -3.30
C ALA A 42 -5.61 -3.78 -4.68
N ALA A 43 -6.15 -4.44 -5.69
CA ALA A 43 -5.54 -4.55 -7.01
C ALA A 43 -5.23 -3.20 -7.68
N ASN A 44 -6.02 -2.14 -7.40
CA ASN A 44 -5.76 -0.80 -7.92
C ASN A 44 -4.41 -0.22 -7.48
N PHE A 45 -3.90 -0.64 -6.33
CA PHE A 45 -2.66 -0.13 -5.73
C PHE A 45 -1.41 -0.96 -6.12
N ALA A 46 -1.57 -2.00 -6.94
CA ALA A 46 -0.49 -2.94 -7.26
C ALA A 46 0.78 -2.25 -7.77
N GLN A 47 0.66 -1.35 -8.73
CA GLN A 47 1.82 -0.66 -9.31
C GLN A 47 2.56 0.21 -8.27
N ALA A 48 1.82 0.95 -7.45
CA ALA A 48 2.38 1.76 -6.37
C ALA A 48 3.04 0.88 -5.31
N ALA A 49 2.40 -0.22 -4.92
CA ALA A 49 2.96 -1.18 -3.96
C ALA A 49 4.29 -1.76 -4.44
N GLU A 50 4.36 -2.19 -5.69
CA GLU A 50 5.59 -2.72 -6.28
C GLU A 50 6.71 -1.66 -6.32
N ALA A 51 6.38 -0.39 -6.56
CA ALA A 51 7.34 0.71 -6.51
C ALA A 51 7.82 1.00 -5.08
N LEU A 52 6.99 0.77 -4.06
CA LEU A 52 7.34 0.95 -2.65
C LEU A 52 8.29 -0.13 -2.12
N ALA A 53 8.24 -1.35 -2.65
CA ALA A 53 9.00 -2.49 -2.13
C ALA A 53 10.51 -2.24 -2.04
N PRO A 54 11.21 -1.76 -3.08
CA PRO A 54 12.65 -1.49 -2.99
C PRO A 54 12.98 -0.36 -2.02
N LEU A 55 12.12 0.65 -1.87
CA LEU A 55 12.32 1.74 -0.92
C LEU A 55 12.14 1.25 0.52
N PHE A 56 11.14 0.42 0.76
CA PHE A 56 10.94 -0.24 2.05
C PHE A 56 12.16 -1.07 2.46
N LYS A 57 12.69 -1.87 1.52
CA LYS A 57 13.92 -2.66 1.74
C LYS A 57 15.11 -1.76 2.06
N ALA A 58 15.30 -0.69 1.30
CA ALA A 58 16.43 0.24 1.50
C ALA A 58 16.35 0.96 2.86
N GLU A 59 15.15 1.34 3.29
CA GLU A 59 14.95 2.10 4.53
C GLU A 59 14.99 1.21 5.78
N THR A 60 14.41 0.02 5.71
CA THR A 60 14.18 -0.83 6.90
C THR A 60 15.04 -2.09 6.95
N GLY A 61 15.60 -2.53 5.83
CA GLY A 61 16.26 -3.82 5.69
C GLY A 61 15.31 -5.01 5.58
N HIS A 62 14.01 -4.81 5.73
CA HIS A 62 12.99 -5.85 5.62
C HIS A 62 12.52 -6.06 4.19
N ASP A 63 12.00 -7.24 3.91
CA ASP A 63 11.37 -7.58 2.64
C ASP A 63 9.84 -7.54 2.75
N VAL A 64 9.18 -7.37 1.62
CA VAL A 64 7.72 -7.42 1.52
C VAL A 64 7.30 -8.36 0.40
N THR A 65 6.24 -9.12 0.65
CA THR A 65 5.54 -9.90 -0.37
C THR A 65 4.11 -9.43 -0.47
N TYR A 66 3.59 -9.34 -1.67
CA TYR A 66 2.24 -8.85 -1.94
C TYR A 66 1.34 -9.95 -2.48
N SER A 67 0.07 -9.88 -2.06
CA SER A 67 -1.03 -10.60 -2.70
C SER A 67 -2.07 -9.59 -3.14
N PHE A 68 -2.35 -9.54 -4.43
CA PHE A 68 -3.26 -8.58 -5.03
C PHE A 68 -4.63 -9.21 -5.28
N GLY A 69 -5.69 -8.45 -5.10
CA GLY A 69 -7.06 -8.89 -5.35
C GLY A 69 -8.08 -7.81 -5.09
N ALA A 70 -9.35 -8.11 -5.27
CA ALA A 70 -10.41 -7.22 -4.86
C ALA A 70 -10.46 -7.13 -3.33
N THR A 71 -10.72 -5.95 -2.80
CA THR A 71 -10.74 -5.66 -1.36
C THR A 71 -11.60 -6.65 -0.57
N GLY A 72 -12.83 -6.93 -1.04
CA GLY A 72 -13.73 -7.85 -0.36
C GLY A 72 -13.29 -9.32 -0.41
N GLN A 73 -12.63 -9.73 -1.50
CA GLN A 73 -12.07 -11.09 -1.62
C GLN A 73 -10.88 -11.27 -0.66
N LEU A 74 -9.99 -10.29 -0.58
CA LEU A 74 -8.87 -10.30 0.37
C LEU A 74 -9.37 -10.31 1.81
N TYR A 75 -10.39 -9.51 2.12
CA TYR A 75 -10.99 -9.50 3.45
C TYR A 75 -11.63 -10.85 3.82
N ALA A 76 -12.33 -11.50 2.88
CA ALA A 76 -12.84 -12.84 3.10
C ALA A 76 -11.74 -13.87 3.41
N GLN A 77 -10.60 -13.77 2.74
CA GLN A 77 -9.43 -14.61 3.03
C GLN A 77 -8.86 -14.33 4.44
N ILE A 78 -8.79 -13.06 4.85
CA ILE A 78 -8.36 -12.68 6.20
C ILE A 78 -9.27 -13.31 7.25
N MET A 79 -10.59 -13.22 7.08
CA MET A 79 -11.56 -13.85 7.98
C MET A 79 -11.45 -15.38 8.03
N GLN A 80 -10.98 -16.02 6.97
CA GLN A 80 -10.73 -17.45 6.88
C GLN A 80 -9.34 -17.87 7.41
N GLY A 81 -8.56 -16.92 7.94
CA GLY A 81 -7.26 -17.20 8.56
C GLY A 81 -6.08 -17.16 7.59
N ALA A 82 -6.21 -16.53 6.42
CA ALA A 82 -5.06 -16.30 5.54
C ALA A 82 -3.95 -15.54 6.30
N PRO A 83 -2.68 -15.90 6.12
CA PRO A 83 -1.58 -15.41 6.95
C PRO A 83 -1.07 -14.03 6.49
N PHE A 84 -1.96 -13.14 6.08
CA PHE A 84 -1.61 -11.76 5.79
C PHE A 84 -1.36 -10.99 7.09
N GLU A 85 -0.39 -10.10 7.06
CA GLU A 85 0.05 -9.35 8.24
C GLU A 85 -0.32 -7.87 8.18
N VAL A 86 -0.53 -7.35 6.96
CA VAL A 86 -1.01 -5.99 6.68
C VAL A 86 -2.06 -6.08 5.58
N PHE A 87 -3.10 -5.26 5.68
CA PHE A 87 -4.15 -5.16 4.67
C PHE A 87 -4.26 -3.72 4.17
N LEU A 88 -4.05 -3.52 2.87
CA LEU A 88 -4.25 -2.27 2.16
C LEU A 88 -5.54 -2.39 1.34
N ALA A 89 -6.63 -1.90 1.90
CA ALA A 89 -7.94 -1.92 1.26
C ALA A 89 -8.14 -0.75 0.29
N ALA A 90 -9.11 -0.86 -0.60
CA ALA A 90 -9.57 0.26 -1.42
C ALA A 90 -10.83 0.93 -0.82
N ASP A 91 -11.18 0.63 0.40
CA ASP A 91 -12.21 1.31 1.20
C ASP A 91 -11.74 1.54 2.64
N ASP A 92 -12.51 2.27 3.40
CA ASP A 92 -12.30 2.53 4.83
C ASP A 92 -13.17 1.63 5.73
N VAL A 93 -14.10 0.90 5.14
CA VAL A 93 -15.08 0.06 5.86
C VAL A 93 -14.44 -1.24 6.32
N ARG A 94 -13.81 -1.98 5.43
CA ARG A 94 -13.26 -3.32 5.73
C ARG A 94 -12.08 -3.30 6.69
N PRO A 95 -11.14 -2.33 6.63
CA PRO A 95 -10.12 -2.20 7.67
C PRO A 95 -10.69 -1.91 9.07
N ALA A 96 -11.68 -1.04 9.18
CA ALA A 96 -12.36 -0.78 10.44
C ALA A 96 -13.11 -2.02 10.94
N GLN A 97 -13.78 -2.74 10.03
CA GLN A 97 -14.46 -4.00 10.33
C GLN A 97 -13.47 -5.08 10.79
N ALA A 98 -12.28 -5.17 10.19
CA ALA A 98 -11.23 -6.10 10.63
C ALA A 98 -10.87 -5.88 12.10
N VAL A 99 -10.77 -4.64 12.58
CA VAL A 99 -10.53 -4.34 13.99
C VAL A 99 -11.71 -4.78 14.85
N THR A 100 -12.94 -4.42 14.46
CA THR A 100 -14.16 -4.76 15.20
C THR A 100 -14.35 -6.27 15.34
N GLU A 101 -14.01 -7.03 14.30
CA GLU A 101 -14.15 -8.50 14.27
C GLU A 101 -12.93 -9.23 14.85
N GLY A 102 -11.92 -8.51 15.32
CA GLY A 102 -10.78 -9.08 16.02
C GLY A 102 -9.62 -9.56 15.14
N PHE A 103 -9.61 -9.21 13.85
CA PHE A 103 -8.51 -9.51 12.92
C PHE A 103 -7.49 -8.38 12.81
N GLY A 104 -7.89 -7.14 13.08
CA GLY A 104 -7.04 -5.96 13.03
C GLY A 104 -6.58 -5.51 14.41
N VAL A 105 -5.44 -4.83 14.46
CA VAL A 105 -4.89 -4.22 15.67
C VAL A 105 -5.56 -2.86 15.88
N ASP A 106 -6.15 -2.66 17.05
CA ASP A 106 -6.78 -1.40 17.41
C ASP A 106 -5.76 -0.24 17.39
N GLY A 107 -6.21 0.92 16.90
CA GLY A 107 -5.35 2.10 16.73
C GLY A 107 -4.34 2.03 15.58
N ARG A 108 -4.38 0.98 14.75
CA ARG A 108 -3.46 0.78 13.63
C ARG A 108 -4.17 0.82 12.27
N VAL A 109 -5.25 1.58 12.17
CA VAL A 109 -5.97 1.90 10.92
C VAL A 109 -5.72 3.34 10.54
N PHE A 110 -5.40 3.59 9.27
CA PHE A 110 -5.28 4.96 8.74
C PHE A 110 -5.50 4.97 7.24
N THR A 111 -5.93 6.12 6.70
CA THR A 111 -6.06 6.34 5.27
C THR A 111 -4.66 6.54 4.66
N TYR A 112 -4.27 5.64 3.76
CA TYR A 112 -2.96 5.73 3.08
C TYR A 112 -3.05 6.37 1.69
N ALA A 113 -4.24 6.38 1.07
CA ALA A 113 -4.49 6.96 -0.24
C ALA A 113 -5.97 7.29 -0.44
N ILE A 114 -6.24 8.29 -1.26
CA ILE A 114 -7.58 8.59 -1.78
C ILE A 114 -7.50 8.45 -3.29
N GLY A 115 -8.31 7.55 -3.85
CA GLY A 115 -8.31 7.22 -5.27
C GLY A 115 -9.22 8.08 -6.11
N ALA A 116 -9.01 8.05 -7.42
CA ALA A 116 -9.88 8.65 -8.42
C ALA A 116 -10.34 7.61 -9.43
N LEU A 117 -11.57 7.76 -9.92
CA LEU A 117 -12.17 6.91 -10.93
C LEU A 117 -11.93 7.51 -12.33
N ALA A 118 -11.64 6.67 -13.29
CA ALA A 118 -11.49 7.04 -14.69
C ALA A 118 -12.35 6.17 -15.60
N LEU A 119 -12.89 6.77 -16.66
CA LEU A 119 -13.40 6.05 -17.81
C LEU A 119 -12.27 5.94 -18.83
N TYR A 120 -12.02 4.73 -19.31
CA TYR A 120 -10.91 4.42 -20.20
C TYR A 120 -11.37 3.66 -21.43
N SER A 121 -10.84 4.02 -22.58
CA SER A 121 -11.02 3.31 -23.84
C SER A 121 -9.77 3.38 -24.69
N THR A 122 -9.52 2.30 -25.46
CA THR A 122 -8.48 2.25 -26.48
C THR A 122 -9.01 2.53 -27.89
N SER A 123 -10.33 2.62 -28.05
CA SER A 123 -11.00 2.70 -29.37
C SER A 123 -12.00 3.84 -29.49
N ILE A 124 -12.55 4.34 -28.38
CA ILE A 124 -13.54 5.41 -28.35
C ILE A 124 -12.88 6.68 -27.79
N ASP A 125 -13.14 7.81 -28.40
CA ASP A 125 -12.77 9.09 -27.80
C ASP A 125 -13.69 9.38 -26.61
N VAL A 126 -13.12 9.35 -25.41
CA VAL A 126 -13.80 9.60 -24.14
C VAL A 126 -13.46 10.95 -23.53
N ALA A 127 -12.97 11.91 -24.31
CA ALA A 127 -12.64 13.26 -23.82
C ALA A 127 -13.84 13.92 -23.11
N ASP A 128 -15.05 13.71 -23.63
CA ASP A 128 -16.31 13.98 -22.93
C ASP A 128 -16.98 12.66 -22.56
N GLY A 129 -16.50 12.04 -21.49
CA GLY A 129 -16.96 10.72 -21.05
C GLY A 129 -18.45 10.72 -20.68
N LYS A 130 -18.99 11.83 -20.16
CA LYS A 130 -20.41 11.95 -19.87
C LYS A 130 -21.24 11.83 -21.14
N ALA A 131 -20.90 12.59 -22.19
CA ALA A 131 -21.59 12.52 -23.46
C ALA A 131 -21.50 11.13 -24.10
N VAL A 132 -20.36 10.46 -24.00
CA VAL A 132 -20.18 9.09 -24.50
C VAL A 132 -21.09 8.11 -23.77
N LEU A 133 -21.19 8.20 -22.46
CA LEU A 133 -22.07 7.35 -21.65
C LEU A 133 -23.55 7.61 -21.96
N GLU A 134 -23.94 8.87 -22.08
CA GLU A 134 -25.33 9.28 -22.43
C GLU A 134 -25.73 8.83 -23.85
N ALA A 135 -24.81 8.92 -24.81
CA ALA A 135 -25.06 8.45 -26.17
C ALA A 135 -25.24 6.95 -26.27
N GLY A 136 -24.53 6.18 -25.42
CA GLY A 136 -24.70 4.74 -25.30
C GLY A 136 -24.44 3.93 -26.58
N THR A 137 -23.57 4.43 -27.48
CA THR A 137 -23.30 3.81 -28.79
C THR A 137 -22.33 2.61 -28.72
N PHE A 138 -21.86 2.26 -27.55
CA PHE A 138 -21.02 1.08 -27.31
C PHE A 138 -21.88 -0.15 -26.95
N GLU A 139 -21.33 -1.33 -27.13
CA GLU A 139 -22.01 -2.59 -26.78
C GLU A 139 -21.67 -3.07 -25.38
N LYS A 140 -20.39 -2.92 -24.96
CA LYS A 140 -19.88 -3.42 -23.67
C LYS A 140 -19.09 -2.38 -22.93
N ILE A 141 -19.38 -2.26 -21.64
CA ILE A 141 -18.64 -1.43 -20.70
C ILE A 141 -18.21 -2.29 -19.50
N ALA A 142 -16.94 -2.27 -19.17
CA ALA A 142 -16.36 -3.05 -18.09
C ALA A 142 -16.39 -2.29 -16.76
N ILE A 143 -16.76 -2.98 -15.71
CA ILE A 143 -16.59 -2.54 -14.31
C ILE A 143 -16.01 -3.69 -13.48
N ALA A 144 -15.37 -3.38 -12.36
CA ALA A 144 -15.04 -4.39 -11.37
C ALA A 144 -16.32 -4.79 -10.59
N ASP A 145 -16.34 -6.00 -10.04
CA ASP A 145 -17.47 -6.47 -9.25
C ASP A 145 -17.76 -5.49 -8.09
N PRO A 146 -18.91 -4.81 -8.10
CA PRO A 146 -19.22 -3.80 -7.08
C PRO A 146 -19.40 -4.38 -5.68
N ALA A 147 -19.67 -5.68 -5.56
CA ALA A 147 -19.81 -6.34 -4.26
C ALA A 147 -18.48 -6.48 -3.52
N THR A 148 -17.36 -6.55 -4.25
CA THR A 148 -16.04 -6.82 -3.67
C THR A 148 -15.00 -5.75 -3.99
N ALA A 149 -15.22 -4.94 -5.02
CA ALA A 149 -14.27 -3.93 -5.50
C ALA A 149 -14.85 -2.51 -5.33
N PRO A 150 -14.25 -1.66 -4.48
CA PRO A 150 -14.71 -0.28 -4.27
C PRO A 150 -14.74 0.57 -5.54
N TYR A 151 -13.84 0.36 -6.49
CA TYR A 151 -13.88 1.03 -7.79
C TYR A 151 -15.05 0.58 -8.65
N GLY A 152 -15.51 -0.66 -8.52
CA GLY A 152 -16.74 -1.14 -9.13
C GLY A 152 -17.97 -0.48 -8.53
N GLN A 153 -17.98 -0.30 -7.21
CA GLN A 153 -19.05 0.44 -6.53
C GLN A 153 -19.08 1.90 -6.98
N ALA A 154 -17.92 2.58 -7.07
CA ALA A 154 -17.83 3.94 -7.57
C ALA A 154 -18.33 4.06 -9.03
N ALA A 155 -18.09 3.06 -9.87
CA ALA A 155 -18.63 3.00 -11.23
C ALA A 155 -20.16 2.94 -11.22
N ILE A 156 -20.77 2.08 -10.40
CA ILE A 156 -22.24 1.97 -10.26
C ILE A 156 -22.83 3.30 -9.75
N GLU A 157 -22.20 3.92 -8.77
CA GLU A 157 -22.62 5.23 -8.24
C GLU A 157 -22.58 6.31 -9.33
N THR A 158 -21.53 6.35 -10.13
CA THR A 158 -21.38 7.28 -11.26
C THR A 158 -22.49 7.08 -12.29
N ILE A 159 -22.74 5.83 -12.69
CA ILE A 159 -23.78 5.48 -13.64
C ILE A 159 -25.17 5.89 -13.11
N ALA A 160 -25.44 5.66 -11.83
CA ALA A 160 -26.67 6.05 -11.18
C ALA A 160 -26.83 7.57 -11.06
N ALA A 161 -25.75 8.29 -10.70
CA ALA A 161 -25.75 9.75 -10.60
C ALA A 161 -26.04 10.42 -11.94
N LEU A 162 -25.65 9.78 -13.05
CA LEU A 162 -25.97 10.24 -14.42
C LEU A 162 -27.36 9.81 -14.90
N GLY A 163 -28.11 9.02 -14.11
CA GLY A 163 -29.41 8.52 -14.50
C GLY A 163 -29.38 7.42 -15.57
N LEU A 164 -28.26 6.70 -15.69
CA LEU A 164 -28.00 5.76 -16.78
C LEU A 164 -28.07 4.29 -16.36
N THR A 165 -28.54 3.98 -15.14
CA THR A 165 -28.55 2.61 -14.60
C THR A 165 -29.22 1.62 -15.54
N ASP A 166 -30.46 1.89 -15.98
CA ASP A 166 -31.22 0.99 -16.84
C ASP A 166 -30.64 0.88 -18.26
N ALA A 167 -30.11 1.99 -18.78
CA ALA A 167 -29.53 2.02 -20.12
C ALA A 167 -28.20 1.25 -20.20
N ILE A 168 -27.39 1.29 -19.14
CA ILE A 168 -26.06 0.67 -19.12
C ILE A 168 -26.11 -0.77 -18.58
N ALA A 169 -27.04 -1.11 -17.69
CA ALA A 169 -27.11 -2.44 -17.08
C ALA A 169 -26.95 -3.61 -18.08
N PRO A 170 -27.63 -3.66 -19.24
CA PRO A 170 -27.49 -4.76 -20.19
C PRO A 170 -26.16 -4.81 -20.92
N LYS A 171 -25.34 -3.76 -20.80
CA LYS A 171 -24.02 -3.61 -21.44
C LYS A 171 -22.84 -3.92 -20.49
N LEU A 172 -23.11 -4.12 -19.20
CA LEU A 172 -22.09 -4.33 -18.20
C LEU A 172 -21.37 -5.68 -18.39
N VAL A 173 -20.04 -5.61 -18.37
CA VAL A 173 -19.14 -6.77 -18.22
C VAL A 173 -18.40 -6.59 -16.89
N THR A 174 -18.44 -7.61 -16.06
CA THR A 174 -17.91 -7.53 -14.71
C THR A 174 -16.60 -8.30 -14.59
N GLY A 175 -15.54 -7.62 -14.17
CA GLY A 175 -14.24 -8.20 -13.80
C GLY A 175 -14.22 -8.58 -12.31
N GLU A 176 -13.48 -9.61 -11.96
CA GLU A 176 -13.31 -10.06 -10.56
C GLU A 176 -12.62 -9.00 -9.69
N ASN A 177 -11.79 -8.18 -10.31
CA ASN A 177 -11.06 -7.07 -9.70
C ASN A 177 -10.77 -5.99 -10.74
N ILE A 178 -10.20 -4.87 -10.30
CA ILE A 178 -9.95 -3.74 -11.20
C ILE A 178 -8.84 -4.03 -12.23
N THR A 179 -7.91 -4.95 -11.95
CA THR A 179 -6.89 -5.39 -12.91
C THR A 179 -7.54 -6.11 -14.09
N GLN A 180 -8.45 -7.05 -13.84
CA GLN A 180 -9.17 -7.75 -14.90
C GLN A 180 -10.08 -6.80 -15.69
N THR A 181 -10.69 -5.83 -15.02
CA THR A 181 -11.49 -4.78 -15.67
C THR A 181 -10.67 -4.00 -16.69
N LEU A 182 -9.47 -3.57 -16.33
CA LEU A 182 -8.54 -2.91 -17.24
C LEU A 182 -8.17 -3.83 -18.42
N GLN A 183 -7.91 -5.10 -18.16
CA GLN A 183 -7.57 -6.09 -19.20
C GLN A 183 -8.71 -6.27 -20.21
N PHE A 184 -9.98 -6.22 -19.79
CA PHE A 184 -11.12 -6.28 -20.73
C PHE A 184 -11.12 -5.12 -21.71
N VAL A 185 -10.75 -3.93 -21.27
CA VAL A 185 -10.64 -2.76 -22.16
C VAL A 185 -9.42 -2.87 -23.06
N GLU A 186 -8.26 -3.20 -22.53
CA GLU A 186 -7.01 -3.28 -23.30
C GLU A 186 -7.00 -4.41 -24.32
N SER A 187 -7.70 -5.50 -24.07
CA SER A 187 -7.87 -6.62 -25.00
C SER A 187 -8.99 -6.40 -26.05
N GLY A 188 -9.79 -5.33 -25.91
CA GLY A 188 -10.95 -5.08 -26.76
C GLY A 188 -12.18 -5.92 -26.44
N ASN A 189 -12.19 -6.67 -25.33
CA ASN A 189 -13.38 -7.42 -24.88
C ASN A 189 -14.48 -6.48 -24.36
N ALA A 190 -14.15 -5.26 -24.01
CA ALA A 190 -15.06 -4.15 -23.78
C ALA A 190 -14.51 -2.91 -24.47
N GLU A 191 -15.38 -2.11 -25.08
CA GLU A 191 -14.93 -0.88 -25.77
C GLU A 191 -14.44 0.19 -24.81
N LEU A 192 -14.99 0.21 -23.61
CA LEU A 192 -14.59 1.14 -22.55
C LEU A 192 -14.83 0.47 -21.19
N GLY A 193 -14.31 1.08 -20.14
CA GLY A 193 -14.49 0.59 -18.78
C GLY A 193 -14.16 1.64 -17.73
N PHE A 194 -14.72 1.48 -16.56
CA PHE A 194 -14.35 2.24 -15.37
C PHE A 194 -13.18 1.57 -14.66
N VAL A 195 -12.11 2.30 -14.51
CA VAL A 195 -10.83 1.82 -13.93
C VAL A 195 -10.33 2.83 -12.88
N ALA A 196 -9.31 2.46 -12.13
CA ALA A 196 -8.63 3.40 -11.26
C ALA A 196 -7.78 4.37 -12.10
N ALA A 197 -7.83 5.66 -11.79
CA ALA A 197 -7.02 6.66 -12.48
C ALA A 197 -5.52 6.33 -12.42
N SER A 198 -5.06 5.72 -11.33
CA SER A 198 -3.68 5.25 -11.18
C SER A 198 -3.25 4.21 -12.21
N GLN A 199 -4.18 3.38 -12.69
CA GLN A 199 -3.89 2.34 -13.69
C GLN A 199 -3.65 2.92 -15.09
N VAL A 200 -4.17 4.09 -15.36
CA VAL A 200 -4.14 4.73 -16.68
C VAL A 200 -3.39 6.05 -16.69
N ALA A 201 -2.63 6.34 -15.63
CA ALA A 201 -1.80 7.54 -15.55
C ALA A 201 -0.85 7.63 -16.75
N GLY A 202 -0.84 8.77 -17.43
CA GLY A 202 -0.02 8.99 -18.64
C GLY A 202 -0.54 8.35 -19.93
N LYS A 203 -1.66 7.61 -19.88
CA LYS A 203 -2.31 7.04 -21.08
C LYS A 203 -3.24 8.07 -21.75
N THR A 204 -3.47 7.90 -23.04
CA THR A 204 -4.53 8.60 -23.78
C THR A 204 -5.85 7.81 -23.68
N GLY A 205 -6.98 8.43 -24.09
CA GLY A 205 -8.28 7.76 -24.02
C GLY A 205 -8.82 7.66 -22.59
N VAL A 206 -8.53 8.65 -21.77
CA VAL A 206 -8.91 8.70 -20.34
C VAL A 206 -9.80 9.91 -20.08
N TRP A 207 -10.90 9.68 -19.38
CA TRP A 207 -11.72 10.72 -18.78
C TRP A 207 -11.75 10.53 -17.27
N ILE A 208 -11.25 11.51 -16.54
CA ILE A 208 -11.31 11.49 -15.07
C ILE A 208 -12.75 11.82 -14.67
N VAL A 209 -13.37 10.88 -13.96
CA VAL A 209 -14.75 11.05 -13.50
C VAL A 209 -14.81 12.14 -12.44
N PRO A 210 -15.71 13.14 -12.58
CA PRO A 210 -15.88 14.16 -11.56
C PRO A 210 -16.21 13.58 -10.19
N SER A 211 -15.50 14.04 -9.16
CA SER A 211 -15.59 13.53 -7.79
C SER A 211 -16.98 13.65 -7.14
N GLY A 212 -17.86 14.49 -7.69
CA GLY A 212 -19.24 14.62 -7.23
C GLY A 212 -20.19 13.52 -7.71
N LEU A 213 -19.74 12.59 -8.57
CA LEU A 213 -20.57 11.52 -9.13
C LEU A 213 -20.46 10.20 -8.37
N PHE A 214 -19.58 10.09 -7.40
CA PHE A 214 -19.37 8.91 -6.56
C PHE A 214 -18.84 9.32 -5.19
N ASP A 215 -19.00 8.44 -4.21
CA ASP A 215 -18.45 8.66 -2.87
C ASP A 215 -16.91 8.60 -2.90
N PRO A 216 -16.21 9.41 -2.08
CA PRO A 216 -14.75 9.40 -2.01
C PRO A 216 -14.20 7.98 -1.80
N ILE A 217 -13.20 7.60 -2.61
CA ILE A 217 -12.54 6.29 -2.49
C ILE A 217 -11.39 6.43 -1.48
N ARG A 218 -11.75 6.46 -0.19
CA ARG A 218 -10.79 6.47 0.91
C ARG A 218 -10.25 5.06 1.11
N GLN A 219 -8.95 4.91 0.96
CA GLN A 219 -8.28 3.62 1.04
C GLN A 219 -7.51 3.53 2.34
N ASP A 220 -7.97 2.67 3.24
CA ASP A 220 -7.37 2.49 4.54
C ASP A 220 -6.43 1.27 4.59
N ALA A 221 -5.38 1.43 5.38
CA ALA A 221 -4.47 0.37 5.77
C ALA A 221 -4.75 -0.07 7.20
N VAL A 222 -4.53 -1.34 7.50
CA VAL A 222 -4.60 -1.87 8.86
C VAL A 222 -3.49 -2.89 9.09
N LEU A 223 -2.83 -2.80 10.26
CA LEU A 223 -1.98 -3.86 10.78
C LEU A 223 -2.89 -5.00 11.27
N LEU A 224 -2.70 -6.19 10.76
CA LEU A 224 -3.45 -7.37 11.20
C LEU A 224 -2.80 -7.99 12.43
N LYS A 225 -3.59 -8.65 13.27
CA LYS A 225 -3.09 -9.31 14.48
C LYS A 225 -2.06 -10.39 14.21
N THR A 226 -2.14 -11.06 13.06
CA THR A 226 -1.14 -12.00 12.57
C THR A 226 0.25 -11.37 12.40
N GLY A 227 0.31 -10.07 12.13
CA GLY A 227 1.55 -9.31 11.94
C GLY A 227 2.04 -8.56 13.18
N GLU A 228 1.28 -8.57 14.28
CA GLU A 228 1.57 -7.75 15.45
C GLU A 228 2.95 -8.03 16.08
N ALA A 229 3.40 -9.28 16.03
CA ALA A 229 4.71 -9.69 16.53
C ALA A 229 5.83 -9.63 15.47
N ASN A 230 5.52 -9.35 14.21
CA ASN A 230 6.50 -9.23 13.14
C ASN A 230 6.99 -7.78 13.01
N PRO A 231 8.26 -7.48 13.31
CA PRO A 231 8.79 -6.11 13.20
C PRO A 231 8.72 -5.56 11.78
N ALA A 232 8.77 -6.41 10.75
CA ALA A 232 8.61 -5.99 9.37
C ALA A 232 7.19 -5.49 9.06
N ALA A 233 6.16 -6.08 9.68
CA ALA A 233 4.78 -5.65 9.50
C ALA A 233 4.53 -4.28 10.12
N THR A 234 4.99 -4.05 11.35
CA THR A 234 4.92 -2.74 12.00
C THR A 234 5.72 -1.69 11.23
N ALA A 235 6.94 -2.05 10.79
CA ALA A 235 7.77 -1.16 9.99
C ALA A 235 7.11 -0.78 8.66
N TYR A 236 6.39 -1.72 8.02
CA TYR A 236 5.70 -1.44 6.74
C TYR A 236 4.55 -0.43 6.92
N VAL A 237 3.75 -0.61 7.95
CA VAL A 237 2.65 0.33 8.27
C VAL A 237 3.20 1.73 8.57
N ASP A 238 4.29 1.83 9.33
CA ASP A 238 4.94 3.10 9.63
C ASP A 238 5.62 3.71 8.39
N PHE A 239 6.22 2.88 7.54
CA PHE A 239 6.85 3.30 6.29
C PHE A 239 5.87 3.99 5.33
N LEU A 240 4.61 3.53 5.25
CA LEU A 240 3.58 4.14 4.40
C LEU A 240 3.31 5.61 4.74
N LYS A 241 3.66 6.05 5.95
CA LYS A 241 3.49 7.44 6.43
C LYS A 241 4.71 8.32 6.21
N THR A 242 5.80 7.78 5.67
CA THR A 242 7.02 8.53 5.38
C THR A 242 6.86 9.39 4.13
N ASP A 243 7.60 10.49 4.04
CA ASP A 243 7.61 11.36 2.86
C ASP A 243 8.01 10.60 1.59
N ALA A 244 8.95 9.65 1.71
CA ALA A 244 9.37 8.82 0.58
C ALA A 244 8.23 7.96 0.04
N ALA A 245 7.46 7.30 0.92
CA ALA A 245 6.30 6.50 0.53
C ALA A 245 5.17 7.37 -0.03
N ILE A 246 4.86 8.48 0.64
CA ILE A 246 3.83 9.44 0.20
C ILE A 246 4.15 9.96 -1.20
N GLY A 247 5.41 10.32 -1.48
CA GLY A 247 5.82 10.78 -2.81
C GLY A 247 5.58 9.75 -3.92
N VAL A 248 5.77 8.46 -3.65
CA VAL A 248 5.47 7.37 -4.60
C VAL A 248 3.95 7.24 -4.80
N ILE A 249 3.18 7.31 -3.72
CA ILE A 249 1.73 7.19 -3.76
C ILE A 249 1.12 8.35 -4.57
N GLU A 250 1.56 9.58 -4.31
CA GLU A 250 1.11 10.76 -5.06
C GLU A 250 1.52 10.71 -6.52
N ALA A 251 2.75 10.27 -6.83
CA ALA A 251 3.23 10.08 -8.20
C ALA A 251 2.41 9.02 -8.97
N ALA A 252 1.80 8.07 -8.29
CA ALA A 252 0.89 7.10 -8.87
C ALA A 252 -0.52 7.64 -9.14
N GLY A 253 -0.81 8.90 -8.77
CA GLY A 253 -2.08 9.56 -9.03
C GLY A 253 -3.08 9.54 -7.87
N TYR A 254 -2.66 9.18 -6.67
CA TYR A 254 -3.47 9.26 -5.46
C TYR A 254 -3.30 10.60 -4.75
N VAL A 255 -4.28 10.94 -3.92
CA VAL A 255 -4.17 12.02 -2.95
C VAL A 255 -3.85 11.42 -1.58
N VAL A 256 -2.95 12.05 -0.84
CA VAL A 256 -2.61 11.70 0.55
C VAL A 256 -2.91 12.92 1.42
N GLU A 257 -3.65 12.72 2.52
CA GLU A 257 -4.03 13.75 3.50
C GLU A 257 -3.12 13.74 4.74
#